data_b9c1eb5d7f6e23e278dfdf6f8a6e13be
#
_entry.id   b9c1eb5d7f6e23e278dfdf6f8a6e13be
#
_cell.length_a   1.000
_cell.length_b   1.000
_cell.length_c   1.000
_cell.angle_alpha   90.00
_cell.angle_beta   90.00
_cell.angle_gamma   90.00
#
_symmetry.space_group_name_H-M   'P 1'
#
loop_
_entity.id
_entity.type
_entity.pdbx_description
1 polymer ?
#
loop_
_entity_poly.entity_id
_entity_poly.type
_entity_poly.pdbx_seq_one_letter_code
_entity_poly.pdbx_strand_id
1 'polypeptide(L)'
;MKIFHLCICFLFMSTVVFSQSEPQLRKLLRQFPAADTNGDGKLTAEEARAFMASRSRRGAGQGPPMKFHVDPGWSKVRFPDTAVCYMTSAEIQALYRKVYPKDTNPVFQVPKPEKALRIVGTGHSFMAPGYRTFPVIARAAGFEQPLRTHTGGGITGSVRYKWEQENGIFDFANKPQPKLLAAMATGAWDAMMWGPYYEDRLEYYACWIDFGLKYNPKMEFYLSDAWPSLRQMNPPPKSEAELSAETFARMDKEKNVSLEKLIKELDRKYPNKVHVMPTSDAMVLAVQAYYDGKLPGIEGINRWLGGKTYSIWRDKLGHLGPGFERLEGYVFYATIYKRSPALIKGEIPFKPIVDRNLGKLDPPRKEVDRLFRRIAWEAVINNPLSDVTDRDGDGIGD
;
A
#
# COMPACT_ATOMS: atom_id res chain seq x y z
N MET A 1 20.13 47.88 49.00
CA MET A 1 19.23 48.33 47.95
C MET A 1 19.86 47.95 46.62
N LYS A 2 19.50 46.81 46.04
CA LYS A 2 19.96 46.36 44.71
C LYS A 2 18.75 46.21 43.82
N ILE A 3 18.71 47.03 42.77
CA ILE A 3 17.65 47.09 41.78
C ILE A 3 17.90 45.98 40.77
N PHE A 4 16.94 45.05 40.65
CA PHE A 4 16.95 44.01 39.61
C PHE A 4 16.36 44.59 38.30
N HIS A 5 17.15 44.63 37.23
CA HIS A 5 16.69 44.94 35.89
C HIS A 5 16.18 43.64 35.25
N LEU A 6 14.90 43.62 34.97
CA LEU A 6 14.21 42.55 34.23
C LEU A 6 14.31 42.84 32.73
N CYS A 7 15.22 42.16 32.02
CA CYS A 7 15.26 42.21 30.57
C CYS A 7 14.14 41.32 29.99
N ILE A 8 13.11 41.95 29.44
CA ILE A 8 12.07 41.29 28.65
C ILE A 8 12.62 41.13 27.22
N CYS A 9 13.04 39.94 26.85
CA CYS A 9 13.32 39.58 25.46
C CYS A 9 12.00 39.33 24.72
N PHE A 10 11.57 40.29 23.89
CA PHE A 10 10.53 40.06 22.89
C PHE A 10 11.09 39.17 21.79
N LEU A 11 10.64 37.91 21.77
CA LEU A 11 10.81 37.02 20.63
C LEU A 11 9.84 37.50 19.50
N PHE A 12 10.40 38.14 18.49
CA PHE A 12 9.73 38.35 17.22
C PHE A 12 9.58 36.98 16.51
N MET A 13 8.44 36.33 16.64
CA MET A 13 8.03 35.28 15.72
C MET A 13 7.71 35.92 14.38
N SER A 14 8.63 35.80 13.43
CA SER A 14 8.39 36.16 12.03
C SER A 14 7.36 35.18 11.46
N THR A 15 6.10 35.55 11.49
CA THR A 15 5.04 34.87 10.70
C THR A 15 5.30 35.16 9.23
N VAL A 16 5.81 34.17 8.51
CA VAL A 16 5.87 34.21 7.05
C VAL A 16 4.41 34.17 6.57
N VAL A 17 3.88 35.32 6.21
CA VAL A 17 2.56 35.49 5.62
C VAL A 17 2.66 35.04 4.15
N PHE A 18 2.29 33.81 3.86
CA PHE A 18 2.04 33.39 2.48
C PHE A 18 0.77 34.12 1.98
N SER A 19 0.96 35.22 1.28
CA SER A 19 -0.09 35.90 0.54
C SER A 19 -0.43 35.08 -0.70
N GLN A 20 -1.56 34.36 -0.66
CA GLN A 20 -2.08 33.68 -1.86
C GLN A 20 -2.70 34.74 -2.78
N SER A 21 -2.30 34.72 -4.07
CA SER A 21 -2.87 35.64 -5.05
C SER A 21 -4.33 35.29 -5.39
N GLU A 22 -5.11 36.28 -5.79
CA GLU A 22 -6.52 36.08 -6.13
C GLU A 22 -6.76 34.99 -7.20
N PRO A 23 -5.92 34.85 -8.25
CA PRO A 23 -6.03 33.73 -9.20
C PRO A 23 -5.82 32.35 -8.57
N GLN A 24 -4.95 32.25 -7.55
CA GLN A 24 -4.72 30.99 -6.82
C GLN A 24 -5.93 30.64 -5.95
N LEU A 25 -6.56 31.62 -5.30
CA LEU A 25 -7.77 31.41 -4.51
C LEU A 25 -8.96 31.00 -5.40
N ARG A 26 -9.15 31.61 -6.56
CA ARG A 26 -10.18 31.19 -7.53
C ARG A 26 -9.94 29.77 -8.06
N LYS A 27 -8.68 29.39 -8.31
CA LYS A 27 -8.34 28.02 -8.71
C LYS A 27 -8.64 27.01 -7.59
N LEU A 28 -8.31 27.38 -6.35
CA LEU A 28 -8.57 26.53 -5.18
C LEU A 28 -10.07 26.35 -4.95
N LEU A 29 -10.87 27.40 -5.08
CA LEU A 29 -12.33 27.35 -4.97
C LEU A 29 -12.96 26.41 -6.01
N ARG A 30 -12.50 26.47 -7.27
CA ARG A 30 -12.98 25.56 -8.33
C ARG A 30 -12.65 24.09 -8.04
N GLN A 31 -11.50 23.82 -7.43
CA GLN A 31 -11.10 22.47 -7.06
C GLN A 31 -11.76 21.96 -5.78
N PHE A 32 -12.09 22.87 -4.88
CA PHE A 32 -12.61 22.56 -3.56
C PHE A 32 -13.70 23.57 -3.15
N PRO A 33 -14.92 23.44 -3.71
CA PRO A 33 -16.03 24.34 -3.35
C PRO A 33 -16.32 24.39 -1.84
N ALA A 34 -16.08 23.28 -1.13
CA ALA A 34 -16.24 23.20 0.33
C ALA A 34 -15.21 24.02 1.14
N ALA A 35 -14.26 24.68 0.47
CA ALA A 35 -13.35 25.60 1.13
C ALA A 35 -13.99 26.99 1.39
N ASP A 36 -15.03 27.31 0.62
CA ASP A 36 -15.90 28.45 0.85
C ASP A 36 -16.89 28.10 1.96
N THR A 37 -16.58 28.51 3.16
CA THR A 37 -17.34 28.13 4.36
C THR A 37 -18.56 28.97 4.60
N ASN A 38 -18.59 30.21 4.04
CA ASN A 38 -19.71 31.12 4.16
C ASN A 38 -20.67 31.07 2.95
N GLY A 39 -20.27 30.37 1.85
CA GLY A 39 -21.08 30.14 0.68
C GLY A 39 -21.28 31.39 -0.22
N ASP A 40 -20.40 32.40 -0.12
CA ASP A 40 -20.51 33.64 -0.87
C ASP A 40 -19.94 33.57 -2.30
N GLY A 41 -19.41 32.43 -2.70
CA GLY A 41 -18.80 32.18 -4.02
C GLY A 41 -17.41 32.77 -4.19
N LYS A 42 -16.78 33.26 -3.12
CA LYS A 42 -15.41 33.74 -3.08
C LYS A 42 -14.64 33.04 -2.00
N LEU A 43 -13.38 32.73 -2.28
CA LEU A 43 -12.50 32.11 -1.29
C LEU A 43 -11.55 33.16 -0.72
N THR A 44 -11.67 33.44 0.56
CA THR A 44 -10.73 34.31 1.27
C THR A 44 -9.43 33.57 1.57
N ALA A 45 -8.35 34.32 1.79
CA ALA A 45 -7.07 33.74 2.21
C ALA A 45 -7.17 33.06 3.59
N GLU A 46 -8.12 33.45 4.41
CA GLU A 46 -8.36 32.87 5.72
C GLU A 46 -9.10 31.54 5.62
N GLU A 47 -10.15 31.46 4.82
CA GLU A 47 -10.86 30.21 4.50
C GLU A 47 -9.94 29.22 3.80
N ALA A 48 -9.14 29.67 2.83
CA ALA A 48 -8.14 28.85 2.18
C ALA A 48 -7.13 28.29 3.19
N ARG A 49 -6.62 29.10 4.12
CA ARG A 49 -5.71 28.66 5.19
C ARG A 49 -6.39 27.70 6.14
N ALA A 50 -7.60 27.99 6.59
CA ALA A 50 -8.37 27.10 7.47
C ALA A 50 -8.65 25.76 6.79
N PHE A 51 -9.05 25.78 5.53
CA PHE A 51 -9.27 24.57 4.73
C PHE A 51 -7.98 23.78 4.52
N MET A 52 -6.88 24.43 4.14
CA MET A 52 -5.59 23.78 3.99
C MET A 52 -5.03 23.27 5.33
N ALA A 53 -5.23 24.00 6.43
CA ALA A 53 -4.87 23.55 7.77
C ALA A 53 -5.72 22.35 8.22
N SER A 54 -7.00 22.32 7.90
CA SER A 54 -7.85 21.15 8.13
C SER A 54 -7.41 19.94 7.31
N ARG A 55 -6.90 20.16 6.09
CA ARG A 55 -6.32 19.11 5.24
C ARG A 55 -4.91 18.72 5.64
N SER A 56 -4.08 19.64 6.09
CA SER A 56 -2.73 19.32 6.59
C SER A 56 -2.78 18.63 7.95
N ARG A 57 -3.75 18.94 8.79
CA ARG A 57 -4.09 18.12 9.97
C ARG A 57 -4.58 16.72 9.57
N ARG A 58 -5.30 16.60 8.45
CA ARG A 58 -5.67 15.32 7.83
C ARG A 58 -4.48 14.61 7.15
N GLY A 59 -3.45 15.34 6.74
CA GLY A 59 -2.22 14.81 6.13
C GLY A 59 -1.19 14.26 7.11
N ALA A 60 -1.35 14.50 8.40
CA ALA A 60 -0.46 14.02 9.45
C ALA A 60 -0.97 12.71 10.09
N GLY A 61 -1.36 11.73 9.25
CA GLY A 61 -1.58 10.35 9.73
C GLY A 61 -2.94 10.05 10.33
N GLN A 62 -3.89 11.00 10.31
CA GLN A 62 -5.29 10.69 10.55
C GLN A 62 -6.04 10.88 9.24
N GLY A 63 -6.48 9.79 8.66
CA GLY A 63 -7.57 9.81 7.67
C GLY A 63 -8.79 10.54 8.23
N PRO A 64 -9.81 10.84 7.41
CA PRO A 64 -11.06 11.38 7.92
C PRO A 64 -11.47 10.55 9.14
N PRO A 65 -12.04 11.18 10.18
CA PRO A 65 -12.44 10.44 11.38
C PRO A 65 -13.27 9.25 10.93
N MET A 66 -12.72 8.04 11.12
CA MET A 66 -13.42 6.83 10.74
C MET A 66 -14.65 6.71 11.64
N LYS A 67 -15.81 6.55 11.06
CA LYS A 67 -17.03 6.20 11.82
C LYS A 67 -16.85 4.88 12.57
N PHE A 68 -15.91 4.06 12.11
CA PHE A 68 -15.41 2.91 12.83
C PHE A 68 -14.01 3.21 13.34
N HIS A 69 -13.89 3.39 14.62
CA HIS A 69 -12.63 3.19 15.28
C HIS A 69 -12.24 1.72 15.06
N VAL A 70 -10.97 1.43 14.92
CA VAL A 70 -10.49 0.09 14.63
C VAL A 70 -11.12 -0.95 15.53
N ASP A 71 -11.20 -0.72 16.80
CA ASP A 71 -11.83 -1.62 17.74
C ASP A 71 -13.33 -1.44 17.88
N PRO A 72 -13.80 -0.23 18.07
CA PRO A 72 -15.22 0.01 18.04
C PRO A 72 -15.84 -0.28 16.68
N GLY A 73 -15.09 -0.14 15.60
CA GLY A 73 -15.54 -0.50 14.27
C GLY A 73 -15.77 -2.00 14.10
N TRP A 74 -15.06 -2.79 14.88
CA TRP A 74 -15.18 -4.22 14.96
C TRP A 74 -15.93 -4.62 16.23
N SER A 75 -17.18 -4.27 16.32
CA SER A 75 -18.01 -4.63 17.45
C SER A 75 -18.14 -6.15 17.57
N LYS A 76 -17.66 -6.72 18.67
CA LYS A 76 -17.85 -8.15 19.00
C LYS A 76 -19.32 -8.54 19.15
N VAL A 77 -20.20 -7.58 19.42
CA VAL A 77 -21.64 -7.81 19.47
C VAL A 77 -22.21 -7.95 18.06
N ARG A 78 -21.77 -7.11 17.14
CA ARG A 78 -22.24 -7.11 15.74
C ARG A 78 -21.46 -8.09 14.86
N PHE A 79 -20.19 -8.35 15.21
CA PHE A 79 -19.29 -9.27 14.52
C PHE A 79 -18.49 -10.02 15.58
N PRO A 80 -19.03 -11.11 16.17
CA PRO A 80 -18.49 -11.71 17.40
C PRO A 80 -17.00 -12.06 17.24
N ASP A 81 -16.57 -12.91 16.41
CA ASP A 81 -15.15 -13.26 16.25
C ASP A 81 -14.60 -12.95 14.86
N THR A 82 -15.47 -12.93 13.87
CA THR A 82 -15.14 -12.63 12.47
C THR A 82 -16.20 -11.73 11.86
N ALA A 83 -15.80 -10.89 10.92
CA ALA A 83 -16.76 -10.14 10.14
C ALA A 83 -17.62 -11.10 9.34
N VAL A 84 -18.90 -10.93 9.43
CA VAL A 84 -19.85 -11.70 8.63
C VAL A 84 -20.45 -10.80 7.57
N CYS A 85 -20.35 -11.22 6.32
CA CYS A 85 -21.16 -10.65 5.25
C CYS A 85 -22.48 -11.42 5.25
N TYR A 86 -23.56 -10.74 5.60
CA TYR A 86 -24.91 -11.35 5.64
C TYR A 86 -25.56 -11.40 4.26
N MET A 87 -25.03 -10.68 3.28
CA MET A 87 -25.56 -10.73 1.92
C MET A 87 -25.24 -12.06 1.25
N THR A 88 -26.22 -12.59 0.52
CA THR A 88 -26.02 -13.70 -0.41
C THR A 88 -25.18 -13.28 -1.61
N SER A 89 -24.61 -14.23 -2.33
CA SER A 89 -23.89 -13.96 -3.59
C SER A 89 -24.75 -13.19 -4.59
N ALA A 90 -26.03 -13.52 -4.71
CA ALA A 90 -26.98 -12.83 -5.60
C ALA A 90 -27.18 -11.36 -5.19
N GLU A 91 -27.36 -11.09 -3.91
CA GLU A 91 -27.49 -9.72 -3.39
C GLU A 91 -26.23 -8.89 -3.57
N ILE A 92 -25.05 -9.46 -3.34
CA ILE A 92 -23.77 -8.79 -3.60
C ILE A 92 -23.62 -8.45 -5.09
N GLN A 93 -23.96 -9.38 -5.99
CA GLN A 93 -23.92 -9.15 -7.44
C GLN A 93 -24.92 -8.09 -7.87
N ALA A 94 -26.13 -8.12 -7.33
CA ALA A 94 -27.13 -7.09 -7.59
C ALA A 94 -26.66 -5.70 -7.11
N LEU A 95 -26.07 -5.64 -5.92
CA LEU A 95 -25.45 -4.41 -5.40
C LEU A 95 -24.31 -3.93 -6.31
N TYR A 96 -23.44 -4.83 -6.77
CA TYR A 96 -22.37 -4.49 -7.71
C TYR A 96 -22.91 -3.86 -8.98
N ARG A 97 -23.90 -4.47 -9.65
CA ARG A 97 -24.53 -3.94 -10.87
C ARG A 97 -25.18 -2.58 -10.63
N LYS A 98 -25.79 -2.37 -9.47
CA LYS A 98 -26.38 -1.07 -9.07
C LYS A 98 -25.31 0.01 -8.91
N VAL A 99 -24.17 -0.33 -8.33
CA VAL A 99 -23.07 0.63 -8.06
C VAL A 99 -22.24 0.91 -9.31
N TYR A 100 -22.07 -0.09 -10.16
CA TYR A 100 -21.25 -0.05 -11.39
C TYR A 100 -22.05 -0.40 -12.64
N PRO A 101 -23.10 0.38 -12.98
CA PRO A 101 -24.03 0.04 -14.08
C PRO A 101 -23.37 0.06 -15.47
N LYS A 102 -22.20 0.71 -15.59
CA LYS A 102 -21.43 0.82 -16.84
C LYS A 102 -20.30 -0.20 -16.95
N ASP A 103 -20.12 -1.08 -15.99
CA ASP A 103 -19.10 -2.11 -16.07
C ASP A 103 -19.55 -3.23 -17.01
N THR A 104 -18.99 -3.21 -18.21
CA THR A 104 -19.27 -4.20 -19.27
C THR A 104 -18.52 -5.51 -19.09
N ASN A 105 -17.51 -5.52 -18.22
CA ASN A 105 -16.73 -6.72 -17.88
C ASN A 105 -16.76 -6.96 -16.37
N PRO A 106 -17.88 -7.44 -15.85
CA PRO A 106 -18.05 -7.59 -14.41
C PRO A 106 -17.10 -8.63 -13.83
N VAL A 107 -16.66 -8.37 -12.61
CA VAL A 107 -15.68 -9.19 -11.85
C VAL A 107 -16.03 -10.67 -11.72
N PHE A 108 -17.31 -11.02 -11.89
CA PHE A 108 -17.81 -12.39 -11.82
C PHE A 108 -17.85 -13.13 -13.17
N GLN A 109 -17.39 -12.51 -14.26
CA GLN A 109 -17.32 -13.10 -15.59
C GLN A 109 -15.89 -13.30 -16.10
N VAL A 110 -14.89 -13.16 -15.24
CA VAL A 110 -13.49 -13.32 -15.63
C VAL A 110 -13.18 -14.79 -15.90
N PRO A 111 -12.79 -15.16 -17.13
CA PRO A 111 -12.41 -16.52 -17.46
C PRO A 111 -11.21 -16.98 -16.62
N LYS A 112 -11.14 -18.28 -16.32
CA LYS A 112 -9.96 -18.85 -15.71
C LYS A 112 -8.87 -18.97 -16.77
N PRO A 113 -7.71 -18.33 -16.61
CA PRO A 113 -6.58 -18.56 -17.51
C PRO A 113 -5.99 -19.94 -17.29
N GLU A 114 -5.37 -20.50 -18.31
CA GLU A 114 -4.83 -21.86 -18.27
C GLU A 114 -3.70 -22.02 -17.22
N LYS A 115 -2.83 -21.02 -17.11
CA LYS A 115 -1.60 -21.10 -16.30
C LYS A 115 -1.48 -20.03 -15.21
N ALA A 116 -2.52 -19.26 -14.94
CA ALA A 116 -2.45 -18.20 -13.95
C ALA A 116 -3.61 -18.29 -12.96
N LEU A 117 -3.40 -17.64 -11.80
CA LEU A 117 -4.41 -17.50 -10.77
C LEU A 117 -5.28 -16.28 -11.04
N ARG A 118 -6.56 -16.36 -10.71
CA ARG A 118 -7.42 -15.18 -10.61
C ARG A 118 -7.26 -14.60 -9.22
N ILE A 119 -6.77 -13.38 -9.13
CA ILE A 119 -6.37 -12.77 -7.87
C ILE A 119 -7.20 -11.52 -7.60
N VAL A 120 -7.73 -11.42 -6.39
CA VAL A 120 -8.25 -10.16 -5.83
C VAL A 120 -7.19 -9.53 -4.93
N GLY A 121 -7.16 -8.20 -4.88
CA GLY A 121 -6.15 -7.49 -4.10
C GLY A 121 -6.69 -6.29 -3.36
N THR A 122 -6.31 -6.13 -2.09
CA THR A 122 -6.61 -4.96 -1.29
C THR A 122 -5.36 -4.41 -0.63
N GLY A 123 -5.50 -3.34 0.11
CA GLY A 123 -4.42 -2.69 0.83
C GLY A 123 -4.45 -1.18 0.66
N HIS A 124 -3.43 -0.52 1.21
CA HIS A 124 -3.25 0.92 1.09
C HIS A 124 -2.34 1.29 -0.09
N SER A 125 -1.83 2.53 -0.10
CA SER A 125 -1.02 3.07 -1.19
C SER A 125 0.32 2.34 -1.43
N PHE A 126 0.80 1.54 -0.48
CA PHE A 126 2.03 0.76 -0.65
C PHE A 126 1.84 -0.41 -1.61
N MET A 127 0.67 -1.06 -1.59
CA MET A 127 0.38 -2.16 -2.51
C MET A 127 0.09 -1.71 -3.94
N ALA A 128 -0.37 -0.49 -4.13
CA ALA A 128 -0.80 0.00 -5.44
C ALA A 128 0.32 0.01 -6.50
N PRO A 129 1.59 0.30 -6.19
CA PRO A 129 2.69 0.22 -7.15
C PRO A 129 2.91 -1.20 -7.66
N GLY A 130 3.05 -2.18 -6.78
CA GLY A 130 3.23 -3.59 -7.14
C GLY A 130 2.05 -4.15 -7.93
N TYR A 131 0.81 -3.80 -7.57
CA TYR A 131 -0.36 -4.21 -8.35
C TYR A 131 -0.36 -3.69 -9.80
N ARG A 132 0.31 -2.57 -10.09
CA ARG A 132 0.44 -2.07 -11.46
C ARG A 132 1.49 -2.81 -12.28
N THR A 133 2.55 -3.29 -11.63
CA THR A 133 3.68 -3.93 -12.29
C THR A 133 3.55 -5.44 -12.35
N PHE A 134 2.99 -6.07 -11.33
CA PHE A 134 2.83 -7.52 -11.23
C PHE A 134 2.14 -8.15 -12.46
N PRO A 135 0.98 -7.69 -12.96
CA PRO A 135 0.37 -8.30 -14.15
C PRO A 135 1.21 -8.16 -15.42
N VAL A 136 2.03 -7.11 -15.51
CA VAL A 136 2.95 -6.91 -16.64
C VAL A 136 4.10 -7.91 -16.57
N ILE A 137 4.64 -8.13 -15.37
CA ILE A 137 5.69 -9.10 -15.10
C ILE A 137 5.18 -10.52 -15.38
N ALA A 138 4.04 -10.89 -14.82
CA ALA A 138 3.42 -12.20 -15.01
C ALA A 138 3.18 -12.48 -16.50
N ARG A 139 2.67 -11.52 -17.25
CA ARG A 139 2.46 -11.66 -18.71
C ARG A 139 3.78 -11.86 -19.46
N ALA A 140 4.84 -11.14 -19.10
CA ALA A 140 6.16 -11.34 -19.69
C ALA A 140 6.74 -12.73 -19.40
N ALA A 141 6.31 -13.36 -18.30
CA ALA A 141 6.63 -14.74 -17.94
C ALA A 141 5.70 -15.79 -18.57
N GLY A 142 4.71 -15.37 -19.38
CA GLY A 142 3.77 -16.28 -20.04
C GLY A 142 2.52 -16.61 -19.23
N PHE A 143 2.20 -15.82 -18.18
CA PHE A 143 0.99 -15.96 -17.38
C PHE A 143 -0.01 -14.85 -17.70
N GLU A 144 -1.21 -15.19 -18.10
CA GLU A 144 -2.30 -14.20 -18.10
C GLU A 144 -2.71 -13.95 -16.65
N GLN A 145 -2.56 -12.71 -16.16
CA GLN A 145 -2.82 -12.38 -14.77
C GLN A 145 -4.10 -11.57 -14.57
N PRO A 146 -5.26 -12.22 -14.39
CA PRO A 146 -6.45 -11.52 -13.90
C PRO A 146 -6.21 -11.00 -12.50
N LEU A 147 -6.35 -9.69 -12.33
CA LEU A 147 -6.18 -9.01 -11.05
C LEU A 147 -7.27 -7.97 -10.87
N ARG A 148 -8.05 -8.10 -9.80
CA ARG A 148 -9.04 -7.10 -9.40
C ARG A 148 -8.64 -6.48 -8.06
N THR A 149 -8.55 -5.15 -8.02
CA THR A 149 -8.06 -4.48 -6.81
C THR A 149 -9.04 -3.44 -6.27
N HIS A 150 -9.03 -3.31 -4.94
CA HIS A 150 -9.67 -2.23 -4.22
C HIS A 150 -8.69 -1.69 -3.18
N THR A 151 -7.96 -0.63 -3.53
CA THR A 151 -6.85 -0.08 -2.76
C THR A 151 -7.07 1.38 -2.39
N GLY A 152 -6.23 1.90 -1.50
CA GLY A 152 -6.19 3.31 -1.10
C GLY A 152 -6.79 3.59 0.27
N GLY A 153 -6.70 4.85 0.69
CA GLY A 153 -7.36 5.34 1.91
C GLY A 153 -6.66 5.07 3.23
N GLY A 154 -5.58 4.28 3.30
CA GLY A 154 -4.84 4.03 4.55
C GLY A 154 -5.71 3.46 5.68
N ILE A 155 -6.67 2.61 5.34
CA ILE A 155 -7.66 2.03 6.25
C ILE A 155 -7.32 0.57 6.57
N THR A 156 -7.88 0.03 7.63
CA THR A 156 -7.70 -1.38 8.01
C THR A 156 -8.46 -2.32 7.08
N GLY A 157 -8.10 -3.61 7.09
CA GLY A 157 -8.77 -4.64 6.30
C GLY A 157 -10.24 -4.79 6.64
N SER A 158 -10.58 -4.76 7.92
CA SER A 158 -11.95 -4.81 8.41
C SER A 158 -12.80 -3.61 7.96
N VAL A 159 -12.23 -2.42 7.99
CA VAL A 159 -12.93 -1.20 7.52
C VAL A 159 -13.16 -1.27 6.01
N ARG A 160 -12.20 -1.78 5.24
CA ARG A 160 -12.39 -2.03 3.80
C ARG A 160 -13.49 -3.04 3.55
N TYR A 161 -13.50 -4.12 4.31
CA TYR A 161 -14.50 -5.16 4.23
C TYR A 161 -15.92 -4.61 4.48
N LYS A 162 -16.08 -3.76 5.48
CA LYS A 162 -17.35 -3.09 5.77
C LYS A 162 -17.74 -2.08 4.68
N TRP A 163 -16.78 -1.31 4.18
CA TRP A 163 -17.06 -0.35 3.10
C TRP A 163 -17.62 -1.02 1.84
N GLU A 164 -17.21 -2.23 1.56
CA GLU A 164 -17.76 -2.96 0.43
C GLU A 164 -19.25 -3.35 0.63
N GLN A 165 -19.73 -3.33 1.86
CA GLN A 165 -21.10 -3.73 2.22
C GLN A 165 -22.01 -2.57 2.61
N GLU A 166 -21.47 -1.54 3.23
CA GLU A 166 -22.24 -0.53 3.95
C GLU A 166 -21.94 0.90 3.47
N ASN A 167 -22.98 1.75 3.52
CA ASN A 167 -22.86 3.18 3.29
C ASN A 167 -22.27 3.90 4.51
N GLY A 168 -21.68 5.07 4.26
CA GLY A 168 -21.34 6.02 5.31
C GLY A 168 -20.27 5.55 6.28
N ILE A 169 -19.37 4.69 5.83
CA ILE A 169 -18.18 4.28 6.59
C ILE A 169 -17.23 5.46 6.80
N PHE A 170 -17.13 6.32 5.79
CA PHE A 170 -16.40 7.59 5.84
C PHE A 170 -17.31 8.71 5.36
N ASP A 171 -16.96 9.96 5.65
CA ASP A 171 -17.70 11.13 5.16
C ASP A 171 -17.79 11.16 3.63
N PHE A 172 -16.83 10.60 2.93
CA PHE A 172 -16.81 10.47 1.47
C PHE A 172 -17.43 9.16 0.95
N ALA A 173 -17.76 8.20 1.82
CA ALA A 173 -18.29 6.90 1.43
C ALA A 173 -19.82 6.94 1.46
N ASN A 174 -20.41 7.58 0.47
CA ASN A 174 -21.86 7.72 0.35
C ASN A 174 -22.58 6.50 -0.23
N LYS A 175 -21.82 5.47 -0.64
CA LYS A 175 -22.35 4.19 -1.13
C LYS A 175 -21.34 3.05 -0.91
N PRO A 176 -21.80 1.79 -0.77
CA PRO A 176 -20.91 0.64 -0.71
C PRO A 176 -20.20 0.43 -2.05
N GLN A 177 -19.05 -0.26 -1.99
CA GLN A 177 -18.27 -0.58 -3.18
C GLN A 177 -17.85 -2.06 -3.19
N PRO A 178 -18.75 -3.00 -3.50
CA PRO A 178 -18.55 -4.44 -3.36
C PRO A 178 -17.64 -5.05 -4.45
N LYS A 179 -16.49 -4.45 -4.70
CA LYS A 179 -15.58 -4.84 -5.78
C LYS A 179 -14.99 -6.22 -5.59
N LEU A 180 -14.48 -6.48 -4.38
CA LEU A 180 -13.81 -7.73 -4.04
C LEU A 180 -14.80 -8.76 -3.55
N LEU A 181 -15.79 -8.36 -2.75
CA LEU A 181 -16.82 -9.28 -2.30
C LEU A 181 -17.63 -9.85 -3.48
N ALA A 182 -17.94 -9.04 -4.48
CA ALA A 182 -18.63 -9.50 -5.68
C ALA A 182 -17.80 -10.50 -6.50
N ALA A 183 -16.48 -10.32 -6.55
CA ALA A 183 -15.57 -11.26 -7.17
C ALA A 183 -15.50 -12.57 -6.38
N MET A 184 -15.19 -12.48 -5.08
CA MET A 184 -14.99 -13.64 -4.22
C MET A 184 -16.25 -14.48 -4.04
N ALA A 185 -17.43 -13.85 -3.97
CA ALA A 185 -18.73 -14.54 -3.85
C ALA A 185 -19.10 -15.43 -5.04
N THR A 186 -18.35 -15.38 -6.13
CA THR A 186 -18.51 -16.32 -7.26
C THR A 186 -17.87 -17.69 -6.98
N GLY A 187 -16.97 -17.79 -6.02
CA GLY A 187 -16.14 -18.98 -5.78
C GLY A 187 -15.07 -19.22 -6.85
N ALA A 188 -14.95 -18.31 -7.83
CA ALA A 188 -14.09 -18.51 -8.98
C ALA A 188 -12.69 -17.93 -8.81
N TRP A 189 -12.44 -17.10 -7.80
CA TRP A 189 -11.14 -16.48 -7.56
C TRP A 189 -10.26 -17.37 -6.71
N ASP A 190 -8.99 -17.48 -7.12
CA ASP A 190 -8.06 -18.49 -6.63
C ASP A 190 -7.22 -17.97 -5.45
N ALA A 191 -6.96 -16.67 -5.41
CA ALA A 191 -6.14 -16.07 -4.36
C ALA A 191 -6.57 -14.63 -4.01
N MET A 192 -6.16 -14.21 -2.81
CA MET A 192 -6.27 -12.82 -2.36
C MET A 192 -4.91 -12.31 -1.89
N MET A 193 -4.57 -11.10 -2.33
CA MET A 193 -3.39 -10.37 -1.87
C MET A 193 -3.79 -9.16 -1.04
N TRP A 194 -3.05 -8.88 0.03
CA TRP A 194 -3.19 -7.64 0.78
C TRP A 194 -1.89 -7.19 1.43
N GLY A 195 -1.78 -5.89 1.68
CA GLY A 195 -0.68 -5.28 2.41
C GLY A 195 -0.99 -5.17 3.89
N PRO A 196 0.02 -4.90 4.70
CA PRO A 196 -0.16 -4.68 6.11
C PRO A 196 -1.02 -3.44 6.34
N TYR A 197 -1.74 -3.47 7.43
CA TYR A 197 -2.52 -2.35 7.90
C TYR A 197 -1.87 -1.74 9.14
N TYR A 198 -2.20 -0.51 9.41
CA TYR A 198 -1.78 0.11 10.65
C TYR A 198 -2.40 -0.67 11.84
N GLU A 199 -1.57 -1.00 12.83
CA GLU A 199 -2.01 -1.80 13.99
C GLU A 199 -2.62 -3.16 13.59
N ASP A 200 -1.89 -3.94 12.79
CA ASP A 200 -2.33 -5.23 12.29
C ASP A 200 -2.86 -6.17 13.39
N ARG A 201 -4.01 -6.75 13.12
CA ARG A 201 -4.73 -7.67 14.00
C ARG A 201 -5.31 -8.83 13.21
N LEU A 202 -5.44 -9.97 13.88
CA LEU A 202 -6.03 -11.17 13.29
C LEU A 202 -7.37 -10.88 12.60
N GLU A 203 -8.25 -10.12 13.24
CA GLU A 203 -9.60 -9.82 12.75
C GLU A 203 -9.62 -9.06 11.44
N TYR A 204 -8.57 -8.27 11.14
CA TYR A 204 -8.49 -7.51 9.89
C TYR A 204 -8.33 -8.39 8.67
N TYR A 205 -7.77 -9.57 8.87
CA TYR A 205 -7.54 -10.58 7.84
C TYR A 205 -8.60 -11.67 7.87
N ALA A 206 -8.98 -12.10 9.07
CA ALA A 206 -9.91 -13.20 9.27
C ALA A 206 -11.26 -12.98 8.56
N CYS A 207 -11.77 -11.76 8.52
CA CYS A 207 -13.01 -11.44 7.82
C CYS A 207 -12.94 -11.76 6.31
N TRP A 208 -11.81 -11.46 5.69
CA TRP A 208 -11.57 -11.74 4.28
C TRP A 208 -11.34 -13.22 4.03
N ILE A 209 -10.57 -13.88 4.91
CA ILE A 209 -10.26 -15.30 4.80
C ILE A 209 -11.53 -16.12 4.96
N ASP A 210 -12.32 -15.87 6.01
CA ASP A 210 -13.59 -16.59 6.26
C ASP A 210 -14.54 -16.42 5.08
N PHE A 211 -14.64 -15.21 4.53
CA PHE A 211 -15.47 -14.94 3.36
C PHE A 211 -14.95 -15.64 2.10
N GLY A 212 -13.64 -15.59 1.85
CA GLY A 212 -13.02 -16.26 0.70
C GLY A 212 -13.21 -17.78 0.76
N LEU A 213 -12.89 -18.39 1.91
CA LEU A 213 -13.00 -19.83 2.12
C LEU A 213 -14.44 -20.33 2.10
N LYS A 214 -15.42 -19.51 2.47
CA LYS A 214 -16.84 -19.83 2.33
C LYS A 214 -17.23 -20.16 0.88
N TYR A 215 -16.67 -19.44 -0.09
CA TYR A 215 -17.01 -19.61 -1.51
C TYR A 215 -15.98 -20.44 -2.28
N ASN A 216 -14.72 -20.40 -1.89
CA ASN A 216 -13.66 -21.21 -2.45
C ASN A 216 -12.74 -21.76 -1.34
N PRO A 217 -12.96 -22.98 -0.84
CA PRO A 217 -12.12 -23.58 0.20
C PRO A 217 -10.65 -23.78 -0.19
N LYS A 218 -10.33 -23.68 -1.50
CA LYS A 218 -8.96 -23.80 -2.02
C LYS A 218 -8.26 -22.45 -2.13
N MET A 219 -8.92 -21.35 -1.80
CA MET A 219 -8.36 -19.99 -1.92
C MET A 219 -7.13 -19.84 -1.03
N GLU A 220 -6.08 -19.21 -1.59
CA GLU A 220 -4.83 -18.89 -0.90
C GLU A 220 -4.73 -17.39 -0.62
N PHE A 221 -3.98 -17.00 0.41
CA PHE A 221 -3.90 -15.62 0.87
C PHE A 221 -2.45 -15.19 0.99
N TYR A 222 -2.11 -14.04 0.39
CA TYR A 222 -0.75 -13.52 0.31
C TYR A 222 -0.66 -12.16 0.98
N LEU A 223 0.06 -12.08 2.10
CA LEU A 223 0.28 -10.86 2.87
C LEU A 223 1.64 -10.25 2.50
N SER A 224 1.62 -9.05 1.93
CA SER A 224 2.84 -8.25 1.81
C SER A 224 3.17 -7.66 3.16
N ASP A 225 4.37 -7.89 3.66
CA ASP A 225 4.91 -7.19 4.80
C ASP A 225 5.18 -5.71 4.43
N ALA A 226 5.28 -4.83 5.40
CA ALA A 226 5.63 -3.45 5.11
C ALA A 226 7.12 -3.23 5.35
N TRP A 227 7.78 -2.55 4.43
CA TRP A 227 9.18 -2.14 4.60
C TRP A 227 9.35 -1.06 5.67
N PRO A 228 10.57 -0.90 6.21
CA PRO A 228 10.89 0.13 7.18
C PRO A 228 10.59 1.55 6.68
N SER A 229 10.07 2.39 7.52
CA SER A 229 9.79 3.79 7.21
C SER A 229 10.37 4.74 8.25
N LEU A 230 10.63 5.98 7.86
CA LEU A 230 11.19 7.00 8.77
C LEU A 230 10.31 7.28 10.00
N ARG A 231 9.03 6.89 9.96
CA ARG A 231 8.12 7.01 11.12
C ARG A 231 8.46 6.08 12.28
N GLN A 232 9.23 5.01 12.04
CA GLN A 232 9.67 4.09 13.07
C GLN A 232 10.88 4.64 13.85
N MET A 233 11.53 5.69 13.33
CA MET A 233 12.69 6.30 13.99
C MET A 233 12.26 7.37 14.98
N ASN A 234 12.80 7.27 16.19
CA ASN A 234 12.60 8.25 17.25
C ASN A 234 13.95 8.57 17.94
N PRO A 235 14.49 9.78 17.82
CA PRO A 235 13.94 10.91 17.05
C PRO A 235 13.94 10.66 15.53
N PRO A 236 13.10 11.35 14.75
CA PRO A 236 13.12 11.22 13.30
C PRO A 236 14.45 11.77 12.72
N PRO A 237 14.99 11.15 11.66
CA PRO A 237 16.25 11.57 11.06
C PRO A 237 16.14 12.96 10.44
N LYS A 238 17.23 13.73 10.51
CA LYS A 238 17.33 15.09 9.95
C LYS A 238 17.98 15.11 8.57
N SER A 239 18.75 14.08 8.24
CA SER A 239 19.46 13.96 6.97
C SER A 239 19.61 12.49 6.55
N GLU A 240 19.95 12.24 5.28
CA GLU A 240 20.28 10.90 4.80
C GLU A 240 21.53 10.30 5.45
N ALA A 241 22.45 11.14 5.96
CA ALA A 241 23.66 10.67 6.65
C ALA A 241 23.36 9.90 7.94
N GLU A 242 22.17 10.07 8.50
CA GLU A 242 21.70 9.32 9.67
C GLU A 242 21.07 7.97 9.31
N LEU A 243 20.95 7.65 8.01
CA LEU A 243 20.44 6.39 7.52
C LEU A 243 21.62 5.48 7.16
N SER A 244 21.50 4.20 7.44
CA SER A 244 22.46 3.18 7.03
C SER A 244 21.75 1.87 6.69
N ALA A 245 22.42 0.96 6.00
CA ALA A 245 21.89 -0.36 5.72
C ALA A 245 21.53 -1.12 7.00
N GLU A 246 22.38 -1.03 8.02
CA GLU A 246 22.18 -1.66 9.34
C GLU A 246 20.95 -1.08 10.06
N THR A 247 20.71 0.23 9.90
CA THR A 247 19.53 0.87 10.48
C THR A 247 18.25 0.26 9.90
N PHE A 248 18.18 0.14 8.57
CA PHE A 248 17.00 -0.46 7.93
C PHE A 248 16.85 -1.95 8.24
N ALA A 249 17.94 -2.71 8.25
CA ALA A 249 17.92 -4.12 8.62
C ALA A 249 17.43 -4.33 10.06
N ARG A 250 17.85 -3.47 11.00
CA ARG A 250 17.38 -3.51 12.38
C ARG A 250 15.90 -3.18 12.49
N MET A 251 15.44 -2.12 11.83
CA MET A 251 14.01 -1.71 11.82
C MET A 251 13.11 -2.77 11.24
N ASP A 252 13.57 -3.45 10.20
CA ASP A 252 12.88 -4.57 9.57
C ASP A 252 12.78 -5.75 10.55
N LYS A 253 13.88 -6.15 11.15
CA LYS A 253 13.91 -7.23 12.16
C LYS A 253 12.96 -6.95 13.33
N GLU A 254 12.96 -5.72 13.86
CA GLU A 254 12.06 -5.31 14.94
C GLU A 254 10.59 -5.44 14.55
N LYS A 255 10.26 -5.09 13.31
CA LYS A 255 8.91 -5.19 12.78
C LYS A 255 8.50 -6.64 12.52
N ASN A 256 9.40 -7.45 12.00
CA ASN A 256 9.13 -8.85 11.65
C ASN A 256 8.73 -9.69 12.88
N VAL A 257 9.16 -9.33 14.09
CA VAL A 257 8.69 -9.98 15.34
C VAL A 257 7.16 -9.92 15.48
N SER A 258 6.57 -8.76 15.21
CA SER A 258 5.10 -8.60 15.29
C SER A 258 4.39 -9.31 14.15
N LEU A 259 4.96 -9.27 12.95
CA LEU A 259 4.43 -9.96 11.77
C LEU A 259 4.44 -11.48 11.97
N GLU A 260 5.54 -12.05 12.42
CA GLU A 260 5.63 -13.49 12.71
C GLU A 260 4.58 -13.95 13.72
N LYS A 261 4.32 -13.15 14.76
CA LYS A 261 3.26 -13.44 15.72
C LYS A 261 1.90 -13.50 15.05
N LEU A 262 1.59 -12.49 14.24
CA LEU A 262 0.33 -12.42 13.48
C LEU A 262 0.18 -13.62 12.53
N ILE A 263 1.23 -13.95 11.78
CA ILE A 263 1.21 -15.09 10.84
C ILE A 263 1.01 -16.41 11.58
N LYS A 264 1.68 -16.63 12.71
CA LYS A 264 1.47 -17.81 13.57
C LYS A 264 0.02 -17.92 14.09
N GLU A 265 -0.60 -16.78 14.43
CA GLU A 265 -2.01 -16.74 14.84
C GLU A 265 -2.96 -17.05 13.67
N LEU A 266 -2.66 -16.51 12.48
CA LEU A 266 -3.42 -16.80 11.27
C LEU A 266 -3.26 -18.26 10.85
N ASP A 267 -2.05 -18.81 10.85
CA ASP A 267 -1.79 -20.20 10.47
C ASP A 267 -2.48 -21.19 11.43
N ARG A 268 -2.47 -20.91 12.73
CA ARG A 268 -3.23 -21.73 13.71
C ARG A 268 -4.71 -21.77 13.40
N LYS A 269 -5.30 -20.66 12.89
CA LYS A 269 -6.72 -20.59 12.55
C LYS A 269 -7.01 -21.10 11.14
N TYR A 270 -6.10 -20.89 10.21
CA TYR A 270 -6.22 -21.21 8.79
C TYR A 270 -4.97 -21.94 8.30
N PRO A 271 -4.75 -23.21 8.69
CA PRO A 271 -3.52 -23.92 8.42
C PRO A 271 -3.14 -23.93 6.94
N ASN A 272 -1.89 -23.55 6.65
CA ASN A 272 -1.30 -23.53 5.31
C ASN A 272 -2.10 -22.67 4.30
N LYS A 273 -2.71 -21.58 4.74
CA LYS A 273 -3.52 -20.70 3.88
C LYS A 273 -2.92 -19.32 3.67
N VAL A 274 -2.02 -18.87 4.54
CA VAL A 274 -1.49 -17.50 4.53
C VAL A 274 0.02 -17.54 4.32
N HIS A 275 0.47 -16.88 3.26
CA HIS A 275 1.86 -16.78 2.84
C HIS A 275 2.32 -15.33 2.88
N VAL A 276 3.60 -15.10 3.20
CA VAL A 276 4.16 -13.74 3.21
C VAL A 276 4.83 -13.45 1.87
N MET A 277 4.54 -12.30 1.31
CA MET A 277 5.30 -11.69 0.22
C MET A 277 6.36 -10.76 0.83
N PRO A 278 7.64 -11.14 0.87
CA PRO A 278 8.67 -10.45 1.66
C PRO A 278 9.18 -9.18 0.97
N THR A 279 8.29 -8.21 0.81
CA THR A 279 8.60 -6.92 0.19
C THR A 279 9.54 -6.09 1.06
N SER A 280 9.48 -6.27 2.39
CA SER A 280 10.38 -5.61 3.34
C SER A 280 11.81 -6.11 3.18
N ASP A 281 12.03 -7.42 3.18
CA ASP A 281 13.35 -8.02 2.96
C ASP A 281 13.95 -7.54 1.63
N ALA A 282 13.15 -7.52 0.56
CA ALA A 282 13.60 -7.04 -0.74
C ALA A 282 14.02 -5.56 -0.71
N MET A 283 13.30 -4.71 0.04
CA MET A 283 13.66 -3.30 0.17
C MET A 283 14.92 -3.11 1.03
N VAL A 284 15.13 -3.92 2.07
CA VAL A 284 16.38 -3.92 2.88
C VAL A 284 17.57 -4.35 2.03
N LEU A 285 17.42 -5.40 1.23
CA LEU A 285 18.45 -5.82 0.27
C LEU A 285 18.75 -4.73 -0.77
N ALA A 286 17.73 -3.99 -1.22
CA ALA A 286 17.93 -2.87 -2.13
C ALA A 286 18.68 -1.71 -1.46
N VAL A 287 18.43 -1.41 -0.20
CA VAL A 287 19.20 -0.43 0.59
C VAL A 287 20.66 -0.86 0.70
N GLN A 288 20.91 -2.12 1.02
CA GLN A 288 22.28 -2.66 1.05
C GLN A 288 22.96 -2.51 -0.31
N ALA A 289 22.25 -2.87 -1.41
CA ALA A 289 22.77 -2.76 -2.76
C ALA A 289 23.08 -1.30 -3.15
N TYR A 290 22.34 -0.33 -2.63
CA TYR A 290 22.63 1.09 -2.82
C TYR A 290 23.96 1.48 -2.15
N TYR A 291 24.17 1.11 -0.90
CA TYR A 291 25.43 1.40 -0.18
C TYR A 291 26.63 0.65 -0.79
N ASP A 292 26.40 -0.51 -1.39
CA ASP A 292 27.43 -1.26 -2.14
C ASP A 292 27.73 -0.65 -3.52
N GLY A 293 27.06 0.44 -3.92
CA GLY A 293 27.23 1.06 -5.25
C GLY A 293 26.65 0.25 -6.41
N LYS A 294 25.79 -0.74 -6.16
CA LYS A 294 25.22 -1.64 -7.15
C LYS A 294 23.95 -1.13 -7.82
N LEU A 295 23.46 0.06 -7.45
CA LEU A 295 22.25 0.69 -8.00
C LEU A 295 22.58 1.98 -8.78
N PRO A 296 23.23 1.88 -9.96
CA PRO A 296 23.61 3.04 -10.75
C PRO A 296 22.36 3.84 -11.20
N GLY A 297 22.40 5.16 -10.96
CA GLY A 297 21.29 6.07 -11.24
C GLY A 297 20.29 6.21 -10.10
N ILE A 298 20.41 5.44 -9.02
CA ILE A 298 19.75 5.73 -7.76
C ILE A 298 20.65 6.66 -6.95
N GLU A 299 20.10 7.81 -6.56
CA GLU A 299 20.86 8.96 -6.06
C GLU A 299 20.78 9.13 -4.55
N GLY A 300 19.81 8.45 -3.91
CA GLY A 300 19.57 8.58 -2.48
C GLY A 300 18.67 7.50 -1.90
N ILE A 301 18.58 7.49 -0.58
CA ILE A 301 17.72 6.59 0.18
C ILE A 301 16.31 7.17 0.28
N ASN A 302 16.18 8.45 0.64
CA ASN A 302 14.87 9.06 0.84
C ASN A 302 14.83 10.50 0.33
N ARG A 303 14.02 10.74 -0.70
CA ARG A 303 13.89 12.05 -1.34
C ARG A 303 13.50 13.16 -0.36
N TRP A 304 12.70 12.85 0.66
CA TRP A 304 12.27 13.84 1.63
C TRP A 304 13.43 14.38 2.48
N LEU A 305 14.47 13.55 2.74
CA LEU A 305 15.68 13.96 3.47
C LEU A 305 16.78 14.49 2.55
N GLY A 306 17.05 13.79 1.46
CA GLY A 306 18.18 14.08 0.56
C GLY A 306 17.82 14.96 -0.66
N GLY A 307 16.53 15.20 -0.92
CA GLY A 307 16.09 16.00 -2.07
C GLY A 307 16.29 15.36 -3.44
N LYS A 308 16.78 14.13 -3.51
CA LYS A 308 17.12 13.44 -4.75
C LYS A 308 15.88 12.78 -5.38
N THR A 309 15.68 13.01 -6.69
CA THR A 309 14.52 12.47 -7.41
C THR A 309 14.52 10.96 -7.46
N TYR A 310 15.65 10.36 -7.81
CA TYR A 310 15.81 8.92 -7.91
C TYR A 310 16.30 8.34 -6.57
N SER A 311 15.45 8.41 -5.54
CA SER A 311 15.67 7.79 -4.24
C SER A 311 14.83 6.53 -4.10
N ILE A 312 15.22 5.62 -3.19
CA ILE A 312 14.47 4.39 -2.89
C ILE A 312 13.06 4.72 -2.43
N TRP A 313 12.92 5.69 -1.53
CA TRP A 313 11.63 6.21 -1.08
C TRP A 313 11.48 7.70 -1.41
N ARG A 314 10.25 8.10 -1.76
CA ARG A 314 9.96 9.49 -2.14
C ARG A 314 9.52 10.39 -0.98
N ASP A 315 9.13 9.83 0.16
CA ASP A 315 8.62 10.57 1.30
C ASP A 315 8.85 9.85 2.65
N LYS A 316 8.55 10.55 3.74
CA LYS A 316 8.73 10.03 5.11
C LYS A 316 7.81 8.86 5.47
N LEU A 317 6.73 8.64 4.71
CA LEU A 317 5.80 7.52 4.92
C LEU A 317 6.38 6.20 4.40
N GLY A 318 7.33 6.28 3.46
CA GLY A 318 7.91 5.12 2.81
C GLY A 318 7.24 4.76 1.47
N HIS A 319 6.56 5.70 0.80
CA HIS A 319 6.13 5.43 -0.56
C HIS A 319 7.33 5.27 -1.49
N LEU A 320 7.26 4.27 -2.36
CA LEU A 320 8.35 3.93 -3.27
C LEU A 320 8.74 5.09 -4.17
N GLY A 321 10.02 5.25 -4.38
CA GLY A 321 10.61 6.12 -5.38
C GLY A 321 10.47 5.55 -6.79
N PRO A 322 10.87 6.35 -7.82
CA PRO A 322 10.72 5.96 -9.22
C PRO A 322 11.45 4.64 -9.54
N GLY A 323 10.72 3.69 -10.11
CA GLY A 323 11.25 2.39 -10.54
C GLY A 323 11.17 1.27 -9.51
N PHE A 324 11.06 1.58 -8.23
CA PHE A 324 10.97 0.56 -7.17
C PHE A 324 9.64 -0.19 -7.13
N GLU A 325 8.61 0.30 -7.80
CA GLU A 325 7.37 -0.44 -8.06
C GLU A 325 7.61 -1.75 -8.84
N ARG A 326 8.72 -1.83 -9.60
CA ARG A 326 9.11 -3.07 -10.29
C ARG A 326 9.62 -4.10 -9.31
N LEU A 327 10.47 -3.70 -8.34
CA LEU A 327 10.97 -4.60 -7.30
C LEU A 327 9.82 -5.22 -6.52
N GLU A 328 8.86 -4.41 -6.08
CA GLU A 328 7.65 -4.91 -5.40
C GLU A 328 6.87 -5.91 -6.27
N GLY A 329 6.64 -5.58 -7.53
CA GLY A 329 5.96 -6.48 -8.47
C GLY A 329 6.72 -7.78 -8.74
N TYR A 330 8.06 -7.76 -8.74
CA TYR A 330 8.89 -8.96 -8.83
C TYR A 330 8.75 -9.85 -7.60
N VAL A 331 8.67 -9.28 -6.40
CA VAL A 331 8.41 -10.06 -5.17
C VAL A 331 7.04 -10.73 -5.25
N PHE A 332 6.00 -10.01 -5.68
CA PHE A 332 4.67 -10.60 -5.86
C PHE A 332 4.71 -11.79 -6.84
N TYR A 333 5.35 -11.59 -7.99
CA TYR A 333 5.50 -12.66 -8.98
C TYR A 333 6.26 -13.87 -8.42
N ALA A 334 7.39 -13.62 -7.77
CA ALA A 334 8.25 -14.66 -7.24
C ALA A 334 7.54 -15.50 -6.17
N THR A 335 6.81 -14.87 -5.25
CA THR A 335 6.06 -15.55 -4.20
C THR A 335 4.88 -16.35 -4.76
N ILE A 336 4.07 -15.73 -5.61
CA ILE A 336 2.79 -16.32 -6.08
C ILE A 336 3.04 -17.46 -7.07
N TYR A 337 3.98 -17.28 -7.99
CA TYR A 337 4.27 -18.28 -9.02
C TYR A 337 5.45 -19.19 -8.67
N LYS A 338 6.09 -18.95 -7.52
CA LYS A 338 7.28 -19.71 -7.05
C LYS A 338 8.34 -19.81 -8.15
N ARG A 339 8.62 -18.70 -8.81
CA ARG A 339 9.57 -18.63 -9.93
C ARG A 339 10.42 -17.37 -9.87
N SER A 340 11.70 -17.52 -10.09
CA SER A 340 12.61 -16.38 -10.15
C SER A 340 12.27 -15.44 -11.30
N PRO A 341 12.10 -14.13 -11.04
CA PRO A 341 11.93 -13.15 -12.12
C PRO A 341 13.14 -13.06 -13.05
N ALA A 342 14.31 -13.57 -12.62
CA ALA A 342 15.52 -13.62 -13.46
C ALA A 342 15.38 -14.59 -14.66
N LEU A 343 14.47 -15.56 -14.58
CA LEU A 343 14.16 -16.47 -15.68
C LEU A 343 13.36 -15.81 -16.82
N ILE A 344 12.78 -14.63 -16.59
CA ILE A 344 12.03 -13.90 -17.62
C ILE A 344 13.01 -13.35 -18.65
N LYS A 345 12.89 -13.86 -19.88
CA LYS A 345 13.75 -13.44 -20.99
C LYS A 345 13.31 -12.10 -21.57
N GLY A 346 14.27 -11.26 -21.94
CA GLY A 346 14.00 -10.00 -22.59
C GLY A 346 13.58 -8.85 -21.65
N GLU A 347 13.15 -7.75 -22.28
CA GLU A 347 12.68 -6.57 -21.58
C GLU A 347 11.18 -6.68 -21.27
N ILE A 348 10.79 -6.24 -20.08
CA ILE A 348 9.40 -6.19 -19.68
C ILE A 348 8.81 -4.84 -20.05
N PRO A 349 7.68 -4.79 -20.79
CA PRO A 349 7.13 -3.54 -21.33
C PRO A 349 6.36 -2.75 -20.25
N PHE A 350 7.06 -2.22 -19.27
CA PHE A 350 6.47 -1.38 -18.26
C PHE A 350 5.97 -0.05 -18.82
N LYS A 351 4.90 0.47 -18.24
CA LYS A 351 4.46 1.84 -18.54
C LYS A 351 5.52 2.86 -18.12
N PRO A 352 5.61 4.02 -18.81
CA PRO A 352 6.48 5.11 -18.38
C PRO A 352 6.20 5.54 -16.94
N ILE A 353 7.27 5.85 -16.22
CA ILE A 353 7.17 6.42 -14.88
C ILE A 353 6.78 7.89 -15.02
N VAL A 354 5.73 8.30 -14.33
CA VAL A 354 5.28 9.70 -14.36
C VAL A 354 5.15 10.22 -12.92
N ASP A 355 5.98 11.20 -12.59
CA ASP A 355 5.83 11.98 -11.36
C ASP A 355 4.89 13.16 -11.59
N ARG A 356 4.02 13.46 -10.64
CA ARG A 356 3.02 14.54 -10.78
C ARG A 356 3.64 15.92 -10.95
N ASN A 357 4.83 16.15 -10.39
CA ASN A 357 5.51 17.44 -10.37
C ASN A 357 6.61 17.54 -11.41
N LEU A 358 7.26 16.42 -11.74
CA LEU A 358 8.43 16.36 -12.61
C LEU A 358 8.10 15.84 -14.01
N GLY A 359 6.89 15.34 -14.25
CA GLY A 359 6.51 14.77 -15.53
C GLY A 359 7.07 13.35 -15.73
N LYS A 360 7.43 13.03 -16.98
CA LYS A 360 7.97 11.70 -17.32
C LYS A 360 9.41 11.58 -16.80
N LEU A 361 9.67 10.47 -16.13
CA LEU A 361 10.99 10.12 -15.58
C LEU A 361 11.59 8.94 -16.36
N ASP A 362 12.90 8.86 -16.34
CA ASP A 362 13.62 7.74 -16.92
C ASP A 362 13.39 6.46 -16.11
N PRO A 363 13.27 5.31 -16.77
CA PRO A 363 13.18 4.03 -16.09
C PRO A 363 14.54 3.66 -15.45
N PRO A 364 14.54 2.76 -14.46
CA PRO A 364 15.78 2.16 -13.97
C PRO A 364 16.60 1.58 -15.12
N ARG A 365 17.93 1.70 -15.03
CA ARG A 365 18.85 1.09 -15.99
C ARG A 365 18.66 -0.42 -16.05
N LYS A 366 19.04 -1.04 -17.18
CA LYS A 366 18.85 -2.49 -17.38
C LYS A 366 19.57 -3.35 -16.33
N GLU A 367 20.75 -2.93 -15.89
CA GLU A 367 21.49 -3.60 -14.83
C GLU A 367 20.77 -3.52 -13.48
N VAL A 368 20.13 -2.38 -13.17
CA VAL A 368 19.31 -2.21 -11.96
C VAL A 368 18.05 -3.10 -12.02
N ASP A 369 17.38 -3.16 -13.18
CA ASP A 369 16.22 -4.04 -13.35
C ASP A 369 16.60 -5.54 -13.16
N ARG A 370 17.77 -5.95 -13.72
CA ARG A 370 18.28 -7.31 -13.50
C ARG A 370 18.60 -7.58 -12.02
N LEU A 371 19.14 -6.58 -11.33
CA LEU A 371 19.41 -6.69 -9.91
C LEU A 371 18.12 -6.79 -9.10
N PHE A 372 17.09 -6.01 -9.42
CA PHE A 372 15.78 -6.12 -8.77
C PHE A 372 15.17 -7.51 -8.90
N ARG A 373 15.31 -8.16 -10.07
CA ARG A 373 14.84 -9.55 -10.27
C ARG A 373 15.55 -10.54 -9.34
N ARG A 374 16.88 -10.38 -9.14
CA ARG A 374 17.65 -11.23 -8.22
C ARG A 374 17.31 -10.96 -6.76
N ILE A 375 17.25 -9.67 -6.37
CA ILE A 375 16.85 -9.26 -5.02
C ILE A 375 15.48 -9.83 -4.65
N ALA A 376 14.52 -9.75 -5.56
CA ALA A 376 13.19 -10.29 -5.32
C ALA A 376 13.19 -11.79 -5.07
N TRP A 377 13.96 -12.55 -5.85
CA TRP A 377 14.09 -13.99 -5.65
C TRP A 377 14.80 -14.31 -4.35
N GLU A 378 15.92 -13.65 -4.09
CA GLU A 378 16.68 -13.81 -2.86
C GLU A 378 15.84 -13.54 -1.61
N ALA A 379 15.05 -12.47 -1.61
CA ALA A 379 14.14 -12.16 -0.52
C ALA A 379 13.09 -13.26 -0.31
N VAL A 380 12.55 -13.80 -1.39
CA VAL A 380 11.50 -14.82 -1.32
C VAL A 380 12.02 -16.17 -0.79
N ILE A 381 13.12 -16.66 -1.33
CA ILE A 381 13.64 -17.97 -0.92
C ILE A 381 14.30 -17.98 0.47
N ASN A 382 14.71 -16.80 0.97
CA ASN A 382 15.32 -16.67 2.30
C ASN A 382 14.30 -16.34 3.39
N ASN A 383 13.06 -16.01 3.05
CA ASN A 383 12.01 -15.77 4.03
C ASN A 383 11.18 -17.04 4.27
N PRO A 384 11.25 -17.65 5.47
CA PRO A 384 10.56 -18.91 5.74
C PRO A 384 9.04 -18.82 5.68
N LEU A 385 8.47 -17.60 5.78
CA LEU A 385 7.03 -17.38 5.74
C LEU A 385 6.49 -17.22 4.31
N SER A 386 7.37 -17.25 3.30
CA SER A 386 6.98 -17.23 1.88
C SER A 386 6.47 -18.57 1.38
N ASP A 387 6.84 -19.66 2.05
CA ASP A 387 6.65 -21.05 1.63
C ASP A 387 7.26 -21.35 0.24
N VAL A 388 8.37 -20.70 -0.08
CA VAL A 388 9.14 -20.93 -1.31
C VAL A 388 10.58 -21.27 -0.94
N THR A 389 11.04 -22.41 -1.42
CA THR A 389 12.44 -22.81 -1.33
C THR A 389 12.97 -23.10 -2.75
N ASP A 390 14.28 -22.97 -2.93
CA ASP A 390 14.96 -23.25 -4.21
C ASP A 390 16.28 -23.95 -3.86
N ARG A 391 16.20 -25.27 -3.64
CA ARG A 391 17.33 -26.06 -3.11
C ARG A 391 18.37 -26.39 -4.16
N ASP A 392 17.96 -26.52 -5.38
CA ASP A 392 18.85 -26.83 -6.50
C ASP A 392 19.36 -25.60 -7.26
N GLY A 393 18.80 -24.41 -6.95
CA GLY A 393 19.24 -23.13 -7.50
C GLY A 393 18.80 -22.90 -8.94
N ASP A 394 17.79 -23.61 -9.44
CA ASP A 394 17.32 -23.47 -10.82
C ASP A 394 16.38 -22.28 -11.02
N GLY A 395 15.99 -21.63 -9.94
CA GLY A 395 15.07 -20.49 -9.92
C GLY A 395 13.60 -20.88 -10.00
N ILE A 396 13.27 -22.13 -9.71
CA ILE A 396 11.92 -22.66 -9.60
C ILE A 396 11.74 -23.17 -8.17
N GLY A 397 10.71 -22.71 -7.49
CA GLY A 397 10.45 -23.13 -6.11
C GLY A 397 10.02 -24.59 -6.02
N ASP A 398 10.57 -25.28 -5.00
CA ASP A 398 10.25 -26.65 -4.65
C ASP A 398 8.80 -26.85 -4.16
#